data_e22af4b79374ab6a71ff86f4324e75b1
#
_entry.id   e22af4b79374ab6a71ff86f4324e75b1
#
_cell.length_a   1.000
_cell.length_b   1.000
_cell.length_c   1.000
_cell.angle_alpha   90.00
_cell.angle_beta   90.00
_cell.angle_gamma   90.00
#
_symmetry.space_group_name_H-M   'P 1'
#
loop_
_entity.id
_entity.type
_entity.pdbx_description
1 polymer ?
#
loop_
_entity_poly.entity_id
_entity_poly.type
_entity_poly.pdbx_seq_one_letter_code
_entity_poly.pdbx_strand_id
1 'polypeptide(L)'
;MTASSGGFGRSLVELILKGGDIAVATLRTPSTLNDLKQAYGESKLLVLSLDVTDVEQVKSAFKAATDKYGRVDFVYNLAGYSVIAEVEGTPEEESRALFEVNFWGATRVSNEAVRVFREVNKPQGGHLFVVSSIVGLKPMAGTGYYSASKYGQAPQCPI
;
A
#
# COMPACT_ATOMS: atom_id res chain seq x y z
N MET A 1 -1.44 3.62 4.86
CA MET A 1 -1.57 3.81 3.41
C MET A 1 -0.19 3.64 2.78
N THR A 2 -0.05 2.77 1.78
CA THR A 2 1.24 2.54 1.10
C THR A 2 1.43 3.50 -0.10
N ALA A 3 2.67 3.61 -0.62
CA ALA A 3 3.03 4.44 -1.78
C ALA A 3 2.62 5.92 -1.68
N SER A 4 2.83 6.53 -0.53
CA SER A 4 2.36 7.90 -0.24
C SER A 4 3.25 9.01 -0.79
N SER A 5 4.32 8.70 -1.54
CA SER A 5 5.29 9.70 -2.04
C SER A 5 4.77 10.61 -3.14
N GLY A 6 3.76 10.18 -3.90
CA GLY A 6 3.23 10.93 -5.05
C GLY A 6 1.95 10.35 -5.59
N GLY A 7 1.43 10.92 -6.68
CA GLY A 7 0.22 10.47 -7.36
C GLY A 7 -0.97 10.30 -6.41
N PHE A 8 -1.73 9.23 -6.60
CA PHE A 8 -2.92 8.95 -5.77
C PHE A 8 -2.60 8.83 -4.27
N GLY A 9 -1.45 8.26 -3.90
CA GLY A 9 -1.09 8.09 -2.49
C GLY A 9 -0.94 9.44 -1.78
N ARG A 10 -0.19 10.38 -2.34
CA ARG A 10 -0.03 11.71 -1.77
C ARG A 10 -1.35 12.48 -1.74
N SER A 11 -2.09 12.49 -2.86
CA SER A 11 -3.39 13.18 -2.93
C SER A 11 -4.38 12.66 -1.88
N LEU A 12 -4.38 11.36 -1.64
CA LEU A 12 -5.25 10.74 -0.63
C LEU A 12 -4.83 11.11 0.79
N VAL A 13 -3.50 11.17 1.10
CA VAL A 13 -3.01 11.69 2.39
C VAL A 13 -3.51 13.11 2.61
N GLU A 14 -3.35 13.99 1.61
CA GLU A 14 -3.79 15.38 1.72
C GLU A 14 -5.31 15.50 1.92
N LEU A 15 -6.11 14.68 1.24
CA LEU A 15 -7.57 14.66 1.41
C LEU A 15 -7.99 14.23 2.81
N ILE A 16 -7.38 13.17 3.35
CA ILE A 16 -7.63 12.68 4.71
C ILE A 16 -7.30 13.77 5.73
N LEU A 17 -6.14 14.40 5.59
CA LEU A 17 -5.70 15.45 6.51
C LEU A 17 -6.57 16.71 6.42
N LYS A 18 -7.00 17.11 5.21
CA LYS A 18 -7.96 18.22 5.01
C LYS A 18 -9.32 17.92 5.61
N GLY A 19 -9.73 16.65 5.63
CA GLY A 19 -10.96 16.19 6.30
C GLY A 19 -10.87 16.23 7.83
N GLY A 20 -9.70 16.49 8.40
CA GLY A 20 -9.48 16.51 9.84
C GLY A 20 -9.15 15.15 10.45
N ASP A 21 -9.07 14.11 9.62
CA ASP A 21 -8.75 12.76 10.03
C ASP A 21 -7.23 12.55 10.23
N ILE A 22 -6.85 11.37 10.72
CA ILE A 22 -5.48 10.96 10.97
C ILE A 22 -4.97 10.13 9.79
N ALA A 23 -3.77 10.44 9.31
CA ALA A 23 -3.11 9.68 8.26
C ALA A 23 -1.83 9.01 8.75
N VAL A 24 -1.66 7.73 8.41
CA VAL A 24 -0.36 7.03 8.48
C VAL A 24 0.12 6.83 7.04
N ALA A 25 1.09 7.64 6.63
CA ALA A 25 1.67 7.62 5.30
C ALA A 25 2.93 6.78 5.28
N THR A 26 2.97 5.75 4.45
CA THR A 26 4.15 4.89 4.33
C THR A 26 4.73 4.93 2.92
N LEU A 27 6.04 5.02 2.83
CA LEU A 27 6.78 5.20 1.58
C LEU A 27 8.27 4.87 1.80
N ARG A 28 9.02 4.62 0.72
CA ARG A 28 10.44 4.29 0.82
C ARG A 28 11.32 5.47 1.24
N THR A 29 10.91 6.71 0.92
CA THR A 29 11.68 7.93 1.19
C THR A 29 10.84 8.94 1.98
N PRO A 30 10.77 8.84 3.33
CA PRO A 30 9.91 9.65 4.20
C PRO A 30 10.08 11.17 4.05
N SER A 31 11.27 11.64 3.67
CA SER A 31 11.57 13.07 3.51
C SER A 31 10.73 13.76 2.43
N THR A 32 10.16 13.01 1.48
CA THR A 32 9.29 13.58 0.43
C THR A 32 7.96 14.13 0.96
N LEU A 33 7.62 13.86 2.23
CA LEU A 33 6.42 14.38 2.89
C LEU A 33 6.74 15.36 4.04
N ASN A 34 7.94 15.94 4.07
CA ASN A 34 8.34 16.87 5.13
C ASN A 34 7.45 18.12 5.19
N ASP A 35 6.97 18.61 4.05
CA ASP A 35 6.01 19.69 3.96
C ASP A 35 4.69 19.39 4.68
N LEU A 36 4.13 18.20 4.47
CA LEU A 36 2.91 17.75 5.16
C LEU A 36 3.17 17.52 6.66
N LYS A 37 4.33 16.99 7.03
CA LYS A 37 4.70 16.84 8.45
C LYS A 37 4.75 18.18 9.17
N GLN A 38 5.30 19.21 8.53
CA GLN A 38 5.34 20.57 9.10
C GLN A 38 3.94 21.18 9.20
N ALA A 39 3.10 20.97 8.19
CA ALA A 39 1.76 21.57 8.12
C ALA A 39 0.78 20.95 9.13
N TYR A 40 0.83 19.62 9.36
CA TYR A 40 -0.19 18.91 10.14
C TYR A 40 0.30 18.36 11.48
N GLY A 41 1.62 18.27 11.67
CA GLY A 41 2.21 17.76 12.91
C GLY A 41 1.97 16.26 13.16
N GLU A 42 2.63 15.77 14.19
CA GLU A 42 2.62 14.32 14.50
C GLU A 42 1.30 13.79 15.09
N SER A 43 0.44 14.67 15.58
CA SER A 43 -0.88 14.27 16.07
C SER A 43 -1.83 13.84 14.94
N LYS A 44 -1.62 14.35 13.72
CA LYS A 44 -2.46 14.09 12.56
C LYS A 44 -1.77 13.26 11.49
N LEU A 45 -0.44 13.33 11.37
CA LEU A 45 0.30 12.62 10.34
C LEU A 45 1.48 11.84 10.93
N LEU A 46 1.47 10.53 10.74
CA LEU A 46 2.62 9.67 10.98
C LEU A 46 3.22 9.25 9.64
N VAL A 47 4.50 9.56 9.42
CA VAL A 47 5.23 9.19 8.20
C VAL A 47 6.27 8.15 8.54
N LEU A 48 6.20 6.99 7.89
CA LEU A 48 7.07 5.84 8.16
C LEU A 48 7.77 5.38 6.88
N SER A 49 9.00 4.90 7.03
CA SER A 49 9.66 4.15 5.96
C SER A 49 9.01 2.79 5.82
N LEU A 50 8.68 2.40 4.59
CA LEU A 50 8.13 1.08 4.28
C LEU A 50 8.51 0.66 2.87
N ASP A 51 9.18 -0.48 2.77
CA ASP A 51 9.21 -1.32 1.58
C ASP A 51 8.27 -2.51 1.80
N VAL A 52 7.28 -2.67 0.92
CA VAL A 52 6.26 -3.74 1.04
C VAL A 52 6.84 -5.13 0.79
N THR A 53 8.05 -5.22 0.26
CA THR A 53 8.76 -6.49 0.08
C THR A 53 9.39 -7.00 1.39
N ASP A 54 9.53 -6.12 2.38
CA ASP A 54 10.07 -6.44 3.70
C ASP A 54 8.93 -6.71 4.71
N VAL A 55 8.81 -7.96 5.13
CA VAL A 55 7.77 -8.42 6.07
C VAL A 55 7.85 -7.69 7.42
N GLU A 56 9.07 -7.47 7.93
CA GLU A 56 9.24 -6.86 9.25
C GLU A 56 8.95 -5.35 9.21
N GLN A 57 9.24 -4.67 8.11
CA GLN A 57 8.82 -3.28 7.94
C GLN A 57 7.30 -3.16 7.87
N VAL A 58 6.61 -4.09 7.18
CA VAL A 58 5.14 -4.11 7.14
C VAL A 58 4.57 -4.24 8.55
N LYS A 59 4.99 -5.25 9.32
CA LYS A 59 4.53 -5.45 10.72
C LYS A 59 4.83 -4.23 11.60
N SER A 60 6.04 -3.69 11.50
CA SER A 60 6.48 -2.54 12.29
C SER A 60 5.65 -1.29 11.99
N ALA A 61 5.28 -1.06 10.73
CA ALA A 61 4.44 0.06 10.34
C ALA A 61 3.03 -0.02 10.95
N PHE A 62 2.40 -1.20 10.91
CA PHE A 62 1.10 -1.41 11.56
C PHE A 62 1.20 -1.29 13.08
N LYS A 63 2.25 -1.86 13.68
CA LYS A 63 2.50 -1.72 15.11
C LYS A 63 2.65 -0.25 15.52
N ALA A 64 3.46 0.52 14.81
CA ALA A 64 3.65 1.95 15.09
C ALA A 64 2.34 2.74 14.96
N ALA A 65 1.49 2.42 13.98
CA ALA A 65 0.19 3.03 13.82
C ALA A 65 -0.74 2.72 15.00
N THR A 66 -0.83 1.45 15.40
CA THR A 66 -1.69 1.02 16.51
C THR A 66 -1.18 1.49 17.88
N ASP A 67 0.14 1.49 18.11
CA ASP A 67 0.74 2.03 19.33
C ASP A 67 0.44 3.53 19.49
N LYS A 68 0.46 4.29 18.40
CA LYS A 68 0.27 5.74 18.44
C LYS A 68 -1.19 6.17 18.47
N TYR A 69 -2.06 5.50 17.71
CA TYR A 69 -3.45 5.93 17.51
C TYR A 69 -4.51 4.93 18.03
N GLY A 70 -4.07 3.79 18.54
CA GLY A 70 -4.94 2.79 19.16
C GLY A 70 -5.58 1.82 18.16
N ARG A 71 -5.82 2.24 16.91
CA ARG A 71 -6.50 1.43 15.89
C ARG A 71 -6.16 1.88 14.47
N VAL A 72 -6.51 1.04 13.50
CA VAL A 72 -6.47 1.35 12.08
C VAL A 72 -7.83 1.04 11.47
N ASP A 73 -8.52 2.04 10.94
CA ASP A 73 -9.88 1.89 10.38
C ASP A 73 -9.87 1.60 8.88
N PHE A 74 -8.93 2.23 8.15
CA PHE A 74 -8.84 2.13 6.70
C PHE A 74 -7.41 1.80 6.29
N VAL A 75 -7.25 0.81 5.44
CA VAL A 75 -5.96 0.51 4.79
C VAL A 75 -6.11 0.69 3.29
N TYR A 76 -5.32 1.61 2.73
CA TYR A 76 -5.19 1.81 1.29
C TYR A 76 -3.87 1.19 0.82
N ASN A 77 -3.96 0.05 0.16
CA ASN A 77 -2.83 -0.69 -0.36
C ASN A 77 -2.60 -0.31 -1.83
N LEU A 78 -1.75 0.70 -2.04
CA LEU A 78 -1.51 1.36 -3.32
C LEU A 78 -0.16 0.98 -3.94
N ALA A 79 0.75 0.35 -3.16
CA ALA A 79 2.09 0.05 -3.61
C ALA A 79 2.07 -0.86 -4.84
N GLY A 80 2.79 -0.45 -5.86
CA GLY A 80 2.91 -1.19 -7.11
C GLY A 80 3.49 -0.32 -8.21
N TYR A 81 3.98 -0.98 -9.25
CA TYR A 81 4.48 -0.33 -10.47
C TYR A 81 4.14 -1.18 -11.70
N SER A 82 4.31 -0.61 -12.87
CA SER A 82 4.08 -1.29 -14.15
C SER A 82 5.40 -1.52 -14.89
N VAL A 83 5.48 -2.66 -15.57
CA VAL A 83 6.46 -2.92 -16.63
C VAL A 83 5.67 -3.07 -17.92
N ILE A 84 6.05 -2.30 -18.94
CA ILE A 84 5.44 -2.33 -20.27
C ILE A 84 6.52 -2.85 -21.21
N ALA A 85 6.42 -4.13 -21.53
CA ALA A 85 7.35 -4.84 -22.41
C ALA A 85 6.70 -6.13 -22.94
N GLU A 86 7.25 -6.68 -23.99
CA GLU A 86 6.89 -8.01 -24.48
C GLU A 86 7.32 -9.07 -23.45
N VAL A 87 6.51 -10.14 -23.31
CA VAL A 87 6.77 -11.18 -22.31
C VAL A 87 8.12 -11.86 -22.55
N GLU A 88 8.41 -12.19 -23.79
CA GLU A 88 9.68 -12.80 -24.21
C GLU A 88 10.89 -11.87 -24.10
N GLY A 89 10.66 -10.55 -24.13
CA GLY A 89 11.70 -9.53 -23.99
C GLY A 89 11.95 -9.07 -22.55
N THR A 90 11.10 -9.48 -21.59
CA THR A 90 11.24 -9.07 -20.18
C THR A 90 12.20 -10.02 -19.44
N PRO A 91 13.29 -9.51 -18.85
CA PRO A 91 14.18 -10.34 -18.02
C PRO A 91 13.43 -11.01 -16.86
N GLU A 92 13.79 -12.25 -16.55
CA GLU A 92 13.15 -13.00 -15.46
C GLU A 92 13.27 -12.28 -14.11
N GLU A 93 14.41 -11.67 -13.84
CA GLU A 93 14.63 -10.90 -12.62
C GLU A 93 13.64 -9.73 -12.49
N GLU A 94 13.40 -9.00 -13.58
CA GLU A 94 12.46 -7.87 -13.59
C GLU A 94 11.02 -8.32 -13.40
N SER A 95 10.62 -9.42 -14.06
CA SER A 95 9.28 -9.98 -13.88
C SER A 95 9.06 -10.48 -12.45
N ARG A 96 10.05 -11.12 -11.83
CA ARG A 96 10.00 -11.56 -10.43
C ARG A 96 9.94 -10.38 -9.46
N ALA A 97 10.75 -9.34 -9.68
CA ALA A 97 10.71 -8.12 -8.88
C ALA A 97 9.35 -7.41 -8.96
N LEU A 98 8.73 -7.38 -10.14
CA LEU A 98 7.38 -6.87 -10.34
C LEU A 98 6.35 -7.63 -9.49
N PHE A 99 6.39 -8.96 -9.51
CA PHE A 99 5.50 -9.79 -8.70
C PHE A 99 5.78 -9.66 -7.21
N GLU A 100 7.04 -9.52 -6.82
CA GLU A 100 7.42 -9.35 -5.42
C GLU A 100 6.79 -8.09 -4.81
N VAL A 101 6.73 -6.99 -5.56
CA VAL A 101 6.06 -5.77 -5.11
C VAL A 101 4.54 -5.88 -5.28
N ASN A 102 4.06 -6.14 -6.52
CA ASN A 102 2.66 -6.00 -6.86
C ASN A 102 1.78 -7.09 -6.25
N PHE A 103 2.27 -8.32 -6.15
CA PHE A 103 1.52 -9.46 -5.64
C PHE A 103 1.89 -9.77 -4.19
N TRP A 104 3.14 -10.14 -3.93
CA TRP A 104 3.55 -10.56 -2.59
C TRP A 104 3.56 -9.41 -1.59
N GLY A 105 4.03 -8.22 -2.00
CA GLY A 105 3.97 -7.01 -1.18
C GLY A 105 2.54 -6.62 -0.83
N ALA A 106 1.64 -6.65 -1.82
CA ALA A 106 0.22 -6.40 -1.58
C ALA A 106 -0.42 -7.44 -0.65
N THR A 107 -0.04 -8.72 -0.79
CA THR A 107 -0.50 -9.82 0.09
C THR A 107 -0.06 -9.60 1.53
N ARG A 108 1.22 -9.25 1.77
CA ARG A 108 1.76 -8.99 3.12
C ARG A 108 0.99 -7.87 3.82
N VAL A 109 0.81 -6.74 3.13
CA VAL A 109 0.05 -5.60 3.67
C VAL A 109 -1.39 -5.98 3.95
N SER A 110 -2.04 -6.72 3.05
CA SER A 110 -3.44 -7.14 3.20
C SER A 110 -3.62 -8.10 4.39
N ASN A 111 -2.74 -9.09 4.53
CA ASN A 111 -2.77 -10.05 5.64
C ASN A 111 -2.59 -9.34 6.99
N GLU A 112 -1.63 -8.41 7.09
CA GLU A 112 -1.40 -7.67 8.32
C GLU A 112 -2.57 -6.72 8.64
N ALA A 113 -3.17 -6.10 7.63
CA ALA A 113 -4.39 -5.30 7.80
C ALA A 113 -5.52 -6.13 8.40
N VAL A 114 -5.79 -7.31 7.84
CA VAL A 114 -6.84 -8.23 8.34
C VAL A 114 -6.56 -8.69 9.75
N ARG A 115 -5.30 -9.02 10.08
CA ARG A 115 -4.89 -9.35 11.44
C ARG A 115 -5.21 -8.21 12.42
N VAL A 116 -4.83 -6.99 12.07
CA VAL A 116 -5.10 -5.81 12.91
C VAL A 116 -6.60 -5.57 13.08
N PHE A 117 -7.38 -5.69 12.02
CA PHE A 117 -8.84 -5.51 12.07
C PHE A 117 -9.54 -6.52 12.98
N ARG A 118 -9.05 -7.77 13.01
CA ARG A 118 -9.65 -8.87 13.77
C ARG A 118 -9.14 -8.95 15.21
N GLU A 119 -7.86 -8.73 15.42
CA GLU A 119 -7.20 -9.05 16.68
C GLU A 119 -6.87 -7.82 17.52
N VAL A 120 -6.51 -6.70 16.88
CA VAL A 120 -6.02 -5.49 17.57
C VAL A 120 -7.10 -4.45 17.75
N ASN A 121 -7.85 -4.11 16.71
CA ASN A 121 -8.88 -3.09 16.76
C ASN A 121 -9.96 -3.40 17.81
N LYS A 122 -10.35 -2.38 18.56
CA LYS A 122 -11.49 -2.42 19.49
C LYS A 122 -12.40 -1.20 19.26
N PRO A 123 -13.68 -1.39 18.83
CA PRO A 123 -14.27 -2.65 18.38
C PRO A 123 -13.56 -3.21 17.14
N GLN A 124 -13.70 -4.52 16.93
CA GLN A 124 -13.14 -5.19 15.73
C GLN A 124 -13.70 -4.59 14.44
N GLY A 125 -12.91 -4.68 13.37
CA GLY A 125 -13.31 -4.25 12.03
C GLY A 125 -12.36 -3.21 11.46
N GLY A 126 -12.55 -2.96 10.17
CA GLY A 126 -11.80 -2.02 9.35
C GLY A 126 -12.08 -2.28 7.87
N HIS A 127 -11.57 -1.41 7.00
CA HIS A 127 -11.78 -1.48 5.57
C HIS A 127 -10.44 -1.57 4.84
N LEU A 128 -10.30 -2.56 3.98
CA LEU A 128 -9.12 -2.75 3.13
C LEU A 128 -9.45 -2.41 1.68
N PHE A 129 -8.72 -1.47 1.12
CA PHE A 129 -8.77 -1.11 -0.30
C PHE A 129 -7.47 -1.50 -0.98
N VAL A 130 -7.54 -2.43 -1.92
CA VAL A 130 -6.39 -2.85 -2.73
C VAL A 130 -6.53 -2.25 -4.13
N VAL A 131 -5.54 -1.46 -4.54
CA VAL A 131 -5.58 -0.81 -5.84
C VAL A 131 -5.04 -1.75 -6.91
N SER A 132 -5.96 -2.24 -7.74
CA SER A 132 -5.65 -3.02 -8.94
C SER A 132 -5.39 -2.09 -10.14
N SER A 133 -5.73 -2.53 -11.32
CA SER A 133 -5.60 -1.79 -12.58
C SER A 133 -6.65 -2.29 -13.56
N ILE A 134 -6.95 -1.50 -14.59
CA ILE A 134 -7.77 -1.96 -15.71
C ILE A 134 -7.18 -3.19 -16.38
N VAL A 135 -5.84 -3.30 -16.44
CA VAL A 135 -5.16 -4.47 -16.99
C VAL A 135 -5.26 -5.72 -16.11
N GLY A 136 -5.67 -5.58 -14.86
CA GLY A 136 -6.07 -6.68 -13.98
C GLY A 136 -7.47 -7.22 -14.28
N LEU A 137 -8.21 -6.63 -15.21
CA LEU A 137 -9.52 -7.08 -15.70
C LEU A 137 -9.47 -7.39 -17.19
N LYS A 138 -8.77 -6.55 -17.97
CA LYS A 138 -8.63 -6.67 -19.42
C LYS A 138 -7.15 -6.49 -19.79
N PRO A 139 -6.42 -7.56 -20.08
CA PRO A 139 -5.02 -7.48 -20.50
C PRO A 139 -4.86 -6.65 -21.79
N MET A 140 -3.73 -5.97 -21.90
CA MET A 140 -3.35 -5.22 -23.10
C MET A 140 -2.00 -5.71 -23.62
N ALA A 141 -1.72 -5.50 -24.91
CA ALA A 141 -0.41 -5.80 -25.49
C ALA A 141 0.71 -5.07 -24.72
N GLY A 142 1.82 -5.73 -24.52
CA GLY A 142 2.96 -5.21 -23.76
C GLY A 142 2.78 -5.15 -22.24
N THR A 143 1.67 -5.68 -21.68
CA THR A 143 1.45 -5.65 -20.22
C THR A 143 1.36 -7.03 -19.59
N GLY A 144 1.92 -8.07 -20.21
CA GLY A 144 1.73 -9.47 -19.82
C GLY A 144 1.99 -9.72 -18.32
N TYR A 145 3.20 -9.51 -17.85
CA TYR A 145 3.55 -9.70 -16.45
C TYR A 145 2.83 -8.71 -15.52
N TYR A 146 2.68 -7.46 -15.95
CA TYR A 146 1.94 -6.47 -15.16
C TYR A 146 0.47 -6.85 -15.02
N SER A 147 -0.19 -7.26 -16.11
CA SER A 147 -1.57 -7.75 -16.08
C SER A 147 -1.71 -8.96 -15.14
N ALA A 148 -0.83 -9.95 -15.27
CA ALA A 148 -0.85 -11.14 -14.42
C ALA A 148 -0.70 -10.78 -12.93
N SER A 149 0.22 -9.86 -12.59
CA SER A 149 0.42 -9.40 -11.20
C SER A 149 -0.82 -8.69 -10.64
N LYS A 150 -1.50 -7.88 -11.46
CA LYS A 150 -2.71 -7.16 -11.06
C LYS A 150 -3.96 -8.05 -11.04
N TYR A 151 -4.04 -9.03 -11.91
CA TYR A 151 -5.09 -10.06 -11.88
C TYR A 151 -5.04 -10.87 -10.59
N GLY A 152 -3.83 -11.29 -10.17
CA GLY A 152 -3.61 -12.03 -8.94
C GLY A 152 -3.96 -11.26 -7.66
N GLN A 153 -4.05 -9.92 -7.72
CA GLN A 153 -4.47 -9.11 -6.56
C GLN A 153 -5.99 -9.18 -6.30
N ALA A 154 -6.81 -9.34 -7.33
CA ALA A 154 -8.26 -9.29 -7.21
C ALA A 154 -8.86 -10.35 -6.22
N PRO A 155 -8.37 -11.59 -6.16
CA PRO A 155 -8.84 -12.59 -5.21
C PRO A 155 -8.38 -12.39 -3.76
N GLN A 156 -7.46 -11.45 -3.51
CA GLN A 156 -6.88 -11.24 -2.17
C GLN A 156 -7.73 -10.36 -1.26
N CYS A 157 -8.88 -9.88 -1.75
CA CYS A 157 -9.81 -9.13 -0.91
C CYS A 157 -10.47 -10.12 0.07
N PRO A 158 -10.14 -10.10 1.37
CA PRO A 158 -10.78 -11.02 2.31
C PRO A 158 -12.25 -10.63 2.45
N ILE A 159 -13.10 -11.63 2.37
CA ILE A 159 -14.54 -11.56 2.62
C ILE A 159 -14.79 -11.35 4.11
#